data_d63ac8542d96166ba206d3bedc1177b3
#
_entry.id   d63ac8542d96166ba206d3bedc1177b3
#
_cell.length_a   1.000
_cell.length_b   1.000
_cell.length_c   1.000
_cell.angle_alpha   90.00
_cell.angle_beta   90.00
_cell.angle_gamma   90.00
#
_symmetry.space_group_name_H-M   'P 1'
#
loop_
_entity.id
_entity.type
_entity.pdbx_description
1 polymer ?
#
loop_
_entity_poly.entity_id
_entity_poly.type
_entity_poly.pdbx_seq_one_letter_code
_entity_poly.pdbx_strand_id
1 'polypeptide(L)'
;RPTAVGRSYGIEAMARWQIPGRVNLVGSVTLFRSEYRADTASEYIVSAWDSRFVANLSGTYDLPRNWSVGARLSAVGGTPYTPYDVEKSSLVEAWDAQGRPYYDYGRYNDGRLDAFAQVDLRIDKTFYFRRCMLGFYIDLQNVTGSKLRRPDVLMSTGVVENPGAPAAEQRYRMKYIRQQSGSLIPTLGVTVEF
;
A
#
# COMPACT_ATOMS: atom_id res chain seq x y z
N ARG A 1 11.15 17.71 -27.70
CA ARG A 1 9.71 17.40 -27.57
C ARG A 1 9.58 16.15 -26.70
N PRO A 2 8.62 16.06 -25.76
CA PRO A 2 8.37 14.83 -25.02
C PRO A 2 7.90 13.73 -25.99
N THR A 3 8.55 12.57 -25.93
CA THR A 3 8.27 11.42 -26.79
C THR A 3 7.63 10.27 -26.01
N ALA A 4 7.63 10.37 -24.68
CA ALA A 4 7.08 9.34 -23.81
C ALA A 4 5.56 9.15 -24.02
N VAL A 5 5.15 7.89 -24.08
CA VAL A 5 3.75 7.49 -24.26
C VAL A 5 3.35 6.56 -23.13
N GLY A 6 2.23 6.89 -22.46
CA GLY A 6 1.62 6.03 -21.43
C GLY A 6 0.32 5.42 -21.94
N ARG A 7 -0.02 4.24 -21.39
CA ARG A 7 -1.33 3.61 -21.56
C ARG A 7 -1.81 3.02 -20.24
N SER A 8 -3.12 3.10 -20.01
CA SER A 8 -3.77 2.41 -18.92
C SER A 8 -5.07 1.82 -19.41
N TYR A 9 -5.36 0.59 -19.02
CA TYR A 9 -6.58 -0.12 -19.41
C TYR A 9 -6.98 -1.09 -18.31
N GLY A 10 -8.28 -1.38 -18.21
CA GLY A 10 -8.76 -2.25 -17.14
C GLY A 10 -10.27 -2.46 -17.22
N ILE A 11 -10.77 -3.16 -16.22
CA ILE A 11 -12.19 -3.45 -16.01
C ILE A 11 -12.53 -3.06 -14.58
N GLU A 12 -13.65 -2.39 -14.41
CA GLU A 12 -14.21 -2.05 -13.12
C GLU A 12 -15.62 -2.63 -12.99
N ALA A 13 -15.91 -3.21 -11.83
CA ALA A 13 -17.24 -3.67 -11.46
C ALA A 13 -17.61 -3.13 -10.08
N MET A 14 -18.84 -2.67 -9.93
CA MET A 14 -19.41 -2.19 -8.68
C MET A 14 -20.79 -2.81 -8.48
N ALA A 15 -21.06 -3.25 -7.25
CA ALA A 15 -22.37 -3.74 -6.86
C ALA A 15 -22.79 -3.08 -5.54
N ARG A 16 -24.08 -2.75 -5.44
CA ARG A 16 -24.71 -2.29 -4.21
C ARG A 16 -25.95 -3.11 -3.94
N TRP A 17 -26.08 -3.57 -2.72
CA TRP A 17 -27.27 -4.24 -2.22
C TRP A 17 -27.74 -3.56 -0.93
N GLN A 18 -29.02 -3.20 -0.90
CA GLN A 18 -29.60 -2.47 0.22
C GLN A 18 -30.95 -3.05 0.60
N ILE A 19 -31.12 -3.34 1.88
CA ILE A 19 -32.41 -3.62 2.52
C ILE A 19 -32.67 -2.45 3.48
N PRO A 20 -33.67 -1.59 3.22
CA PRO A 20 -33.95 -0.41 4.05
C PRO A 20 -34.09 -0.80 5.54
N GLY A 21 -33.42 -0.05 6.42
CA GLY A 21 -33.44 -0.26 7.87
C GLY A 21 -32.79 -1.55 8.36
N ARG A 22 -32.02 -2.26 7.51
CA ARG A 22 -31.33 -3.49 7.91
C ARG A 22 -29.91 -3.62 7.36
N VAL A 23 -29.75 -3.56 6.03
CA VAL A 23 -28.48 -3.90 5.38
C VAL A 23 -28.16 -2.85 4.34
N ASN A 24 -26.91 -2.42 4.33
CA ASN A 24 -26.34 -1.69 3.20
C ASN A 24 -24.95 -2.30 2.90
N LEU A 25 -24.81 -2.89 1.72
CA LEU A 25 -23.59 -3.53 1.26
C LEU A 25 -23.16 -2.89 -0.05
N VAL A 26 -21.89 -2.51 -0.14
CA VAL A 26 -21.28 -1.95 -1.36
C VAL A 26 -19.96 -2.67 -1.59
N GLY A 27 -19.79 -3.18 -2.80
CA GLY A 27 -18.55 -3.81 -3.24
C GLY A 27 -18.08 -3.23 -4.57
N SER A 28 -16.78 -3.05 -4.72
CA SER A 28 -16.15 -2.70 -5.98
C SER A 28 -14.86 -3.47 -6.19
N VAL A 29 -14.59 -3.78 -7.44
CA VAL A 29 -13.34 -4.40 -7.87
C VAL A 29 -12.89 -3.72 -9.17
N THR A 30 -11.63 -3.32 -9.21
CA THR A 30 -10.97 -2.76 -10.39
C THR A 30 -9.76 -3.62 -10.69
N LEU A 31 -9.68 -4.13 -11.91
CA LEU A 31 -8.51 -4.83 -12.46
C LEU A 31 -7.93 -3.96 -13.55
N PHE A 32 -6.64 -3.64 -13.47
CA PHE A 32 -6.05 -2.72 -14.45
C PHE A 32 -4.57 -2.97 -14.69
N ARG A 33 -4.10 -2.41 -15.79
CA ARG A 33 -2.71 -2.36 -16.21
C ARG A 33 -2.34 -0.90 -16.49
N SER A 34 -1.16 -0.49 -16.04
CA SER A 34 -0.62 0.84 -16.33
C SER A 34 0.83 0.69 -16.76
N GLU A 35 1.14 1.20 -17.96
CA GLU A 35 2.43 1.01 -18.61
C GLU A 35 2.83 2.30 -19.35
N TYR A 36 4.12 2.49 -19.54
CA TYR A 36 4.64 3.59 -20.36
C TYR A 36 5.90 3.16 -21.10
N ARG A 37 6.28 3.94 -22.09
CA ARG A 37 7.53 3.80 -22.86
C ARG A 37 8.14 5.16 -23.12
N ALA A 38 9.47 5.21 -23.24
CA ALA A 38 10.20 6.46 -23.44
C ALA A 38 9.97 7.06 -24.83
N ASP A 39 9.77 6.20 -25.83
CA ASP A 39 9.48 6.57 -27.22
C ASP A 39 8.69 5.45 -27.91
N THR A 40 8.34 5.67 -29.19
CA THR A 40 7.54 4.71 -29.96
C THR A 40 8.29 3.44 -30.37
N ALA A 41 9.62 3.45 -30.29
CA ALA A 41 10.48 2.31 -30.63
C ALA A 41 10.81 1.44 -29.40
N SER A 42 10.64 1.99 -28.19
CA SER A 42 10.92 1.29 -26.93
C SER A 42 9.78 0.35 -26.51
N GLU A 43 10.11 -0.69 -25.75
CA GLU A 43 9.13 -1.57 -25.13
C GLU A 43 8.35 -0.86 -24.01
N TYR A 44 7.14 -1.35 -23.74
CA TYR A 44 6.36 -0.86 -22.61
C TYR A 44 6.91 -1.39 -21.29
N ILE A 45 7.13 -0.48 -20.36
CA ILE A 45 7.57 -0.76 -18.99
C ILE A 45 6.36 -0.54 -18.05
N VAL A 46 6.20 -1.41 -17.08
CA VAL A 46 5.15 -1.31 -16.07
C VAL A 46 5.34 -0.02 -15.25
N SER A 47 4.29 0.75 -15.12
CA SER A 47 4.27 1.99 -14.33
C SER A 47 4.36 1.67 -12.83
N ALA A 48 4.98 2.54 -12.03
CA ALA A 48 5.01 2.43 -10.57
C ALA A 48 3.61 2.41 -9.92
N TRP A 49 2.56 2.80 -10.65
CA TRP A 49 1.17 2.81 -10.20
C TRP A 49 0.39 1.53 -10.54
N ASP A 50 1.01 0.56 -11.23
CA ASP A 50 0.38 -0.69 -11.65
C ASP A 50 0.20 -1.66 -10.48
N SER A 51 -0.73 -1.40 -9.60
CA SER A 51 -1.07 -2.34 -8.51
C SER A 51 -1.90 -3.55 -8.98
N ARG A 52 -2.26 -3.63 -10.26
CA ARG A 52 -3.04 -4.69 -10.92
C ARG A 52 -4.49 -4.79 -10.48
N PHE A 53 -4.77 -4.67 -9.19
CA PHE A 53 -6.14 -4.69 -8.70
C PHE A 53 -6.32 -3.79 -7.47
N VAL A 54 -7.55 -3.30 -7.33
CA VAL A 54 -8.08 -2.67 -6.13
C VAL A 54 -9.45 -3.27 -5.86
N ALA A 55 -9.71 -3.70 -4.64
CA ALA A 55 -11.00 -4.23 -4.23
C ALA A 55 -11.43 -3.61 -2.91
N ASN A 56 -12.70 -3.23 -2.82
CA ASN A 56 -13.31 -2.73 -1.61
C ASN A 56 -14.66 -3.41 -1.40
N LEU A 57 -14.92 -3.81 -0.17
CA LEU A 57 -16.21 -4.32 0.26
C LEU A 57 -16.54 -3.63 1.59
N SER A 58 -17.65 -2.95 1.67
CA SER A 58 -18.12 -2.33 2.90
C SER A 58 -19.58 -2.68 3.14
N GLY A 59 -19.92 -2.91 4.39
CA GLY A 59 -21.28 -3.22 4.76
C GLY A 59 -21.62 -2.71 6.13
N THR A 60 -22.89 -2.34 6.32
CA THR A 60 -23.48 -2.01 7.60
C THR A 60 -24.71 -2.86 7.82
N TYR A 61 -24.94 -3.24 9.06
CA TYR A 61 -26.12 -3.99 9.50
C TYR A 61 -26.73 -3.30 10.73
N ASP A 62 -27.99 -2.89 10.58
CA ASP A 62 -28.75 -2.27 11.66
C ASP A 62 -29.41 -3.33 12.53
N LEU A 63 -29.07 -3.29 13.81
CA LEU A 63 -29.55 -4.19 14.85
C LEU A 63 -30.71 -3.55 15.63
N PRO A 64 -31.54 -4.34 16.31
CA PRO A 64 -32.55 -3.80 17.22
C PRO A 64 -31.98 -2.84 18.26
N ARG A 65 -32.82 -1.94 18.74
CA ARG A 65 -32.48 -0.96 19.80
C ARG A 65 -31.40 0.05 19.39
N ASN A 66 -31.38 0.43 18.09
CA ASN A 66 -30.46 1.44 17.53
C ASN A 66 -28.97 1.10 17.69
N TRP A 67 -28.64 -0.16 17.58
CA TRP A 67 -27.28 -0.60 17.34
C TRP A 67 -27.03 -0.71 15.85
N SER A 68 -25.82 -0.40 15.41
CA SER A 68 -25.37 -0.68 14.06
C SER A 68 -23.96 -1.28 14.10
N VAL A 69 -23.70 -2.23 13.24
CA VAL A 69 -22.36 -2.80 13.05
C VAL A 69 -21.93 -2.60 11.61
N GLY A 70 -20.68 -2.20 11.42
CA GLY A 70 -20.07 -2.00 10.11
C GLY A 70 -18.80 -2.81 9.97
N ALA A 71 -18.55 -3.26 8.76
CA ALA A 71 -17.28 -3.87 8.37
C ALA A 71 -16.83 -3.33 7.03
N ARG A 72 -15.53 -3.16 6.86
CA ARG A 72 -14.90 -2.81 5.58
C ARG A 72 -13.69 -3.69 5.35
N LEU A 73 -13.63 -4.27 4.16
CA LEU A 73 -12.46 -4.93 3.61
C LEU A 73 -11.92 -4.05 2.47
N SER A 74 -10.66 -3.70 2.54
CA SER A 74 -9.94 -3.03 1.44
C SER A 74 -8.75 -3.88 1.06
N ALA A 75 -8.56 -4.13 -0.24
CA ALA A 75 -7.43 -4.88 -0.75
C ALA A 75 -6.84 -4.19 -1.98
N VAL A 76 -5.52 -4.18 -2.08
CA VAL A 76 -4.78 -3.59 -3.20
C VAL A 76 -3.61 -4.49 -3.56
N GLY A 77 -3.38 -4.69 -4.85
CA GLY A 77 -2.23 -5.44 -5.34
C GLY A 77 -0.91 -4.72 -5.05
N GLY A 78 0.16 -5.47 -4.98
CA GLY A 78 1.49 -4.92 -4.73
C GLY A 78 1.95 -4.01 -5.87
N THR A 79 2.53 -2.88 -5.53
CA THR A 79 3.11 -1.94 -6.49
C THR A 79 4.48 -2.40 -6.99
N PRO A 80 4.83 -2.10 -8.25
CA PRO A 80 6.17 -2.35 -8.77
C PRO A 80 7.23 -1.48 -8.08
N TYR A 81 8.46 -1.97 -8.07
CA TYR A 81 9.62 -1.20 -7.64
C TYR A 81 10.86 -1.60 -8.44
N THR A 82 11.82 -0.69 -8.54
CA THR A 82 13.12 -0.95 -9.16
C THR A 82 14.06 -1.54 -8.12
N PRO A 83 14.66 -2.72 -8.34
CA PRO A 83 15.65 -3.30 -7.45
C PRO A 83 16.92 -2.44 -7.35
N TYR A 84 17.70 -2.66 -6.31
CA TYR A 84 19.02 -2.06 -6.21
C TYR A 84 20.07 -2.90 -6.96
N ASP A 85 21.02 -2.22 -7.57
CA ASP A 85 22.29 -2.79 -8.03
C ASP A 85 23.18 -3.00 -6.78
N VAL A 86 23.13 -4.21 -6.22
CA VAL A 86 23.86 -4.56 -5.00
C VAL A 86 25.37 -4.57 -5.26
N GLU A 87 25.80 -5.01 -6.42
CA GLU A 87 27.23 -5.07 -6.77
C GLU A 87 27.85 -3.68 -6.80
N LYS A 88 27.22 -2.77 -7.53
CA LYS A 88 27.68 -1.38 -7.61
C LYS A 88 27.52 -0.67 -6.26
N SER A 89 26.40 -0.87 -5.57
CA SER A 89 26.15 -0.24 -4.26
C SER A 89 27.12 -0.71 -3.17
N SER A 90 27.68 -1.92 -3.28
CA SER A 90 28.61 -2.47 -2.29
C SER A 90 30.01 -1.88 -2.42
N LEU A 91 30.42 -1.37 -3.59
CA LEU A 91 31.74 -0.78 -3.76
C LEU A 91 31.94 0.42 -2.82
N VAL A 92 33.03 0.43 -2.07
CA VAL A 92 33.34 1.47 -1.07
C VAL A 92 33.34 2.85 -1.71
N GLU A 93 34.09 3.03 -2.82
CA GLU A 93 34.17 4.29 -3.53
C GLU A 93 32.80 4.76 -4.05
N ALA A 94 32.00 3.84 -4.59
CA ALA A 94 30.68 4.17 -5.14
C ALA A 94 29.69 4.57 -4.02
N TRP A 95 29.72 3.86 -2.90
CA TRP A 95 28.89 4.18 -1.75
C TRP A 95 29.26 5.53 -1.15
N ASP A 96 30.55 5.76 -0.90
CA ASP A 96 31.04 6.98 -0.25
C ASP A 96 30.81 8.23 -1.11
N ALA A 97 30.78 8.07 -2.43
CA ALA A 97 30.50 9.17 -3.36
C ALA A 97 29.07 9.73 -3.25
N GLN A 98 28.06 8.91 -2.87
CA GLN A 98 26.66 9.39 -2.83
C GLN A 98 25.91 9.06 -1.52
N GLY A 99 26.42 8.22 -0.64
CA GLY A 99 25.80 7.88 0.64
C GLY A 99 24.47 7.12 0.53
N ARG A 100 24.16 6.54 -0.62
CA ARG A 100 22.91 5.84 -0.89
C ARG A 100 23.11 4.73 -1.92
N PRO A 101 22.22 3.71 -1.96
CA PRO A 101 22.33 2.65 -2.95
C PRO A 101 22.05 3.14 -4.37
N TYR A 102 22.62 2.45 -5.34
CA TYR A 102 22.30 2.60 -6.77
C TYR A 102 21.13 1.71 -7.13
N TYR A 103 20.22 2.22 -7.97
CA TYR A 103 19.18 1.42 -8.57
C TYR A 103 19.68 0.69 -9.81
N ASP A 104 19.20 -0.52 -10.00
CA ASP A 104 19.40 -1.27 -11.25
C ASP A 104 18.36 -0.80 -12.29
N TYR A 105 18.72 0.21 -13.06
CA TYR A 105 17.83 0.74 -14.09
C TYR A 105 17.66 -0.19 -15.28
N GLY A 106 18.48 -1.25 -15.42
CA GLY A 106 18.24 -2.31 -16.39
C GLY A 106 17.03 -3.17 -16.03
N ARG A 107 16.63 -3.14 -14.74
CA ARG A 107 15.47 -3.86 -14.20
C ARG A 107 14.42 -2.91 -13.64
N TYR A 108 14.14 -1.85 -14.38
CA TYR A 108 13.25 -0.78 -13.93
C TYR A 108 11.82 -1.31 -13.73
N ASN A 109 11.27 -1.15 -12.49
CA ASN A 109 9.96 -1.65 -12.07
C ASN A 109 9.75 -3.17 -12.21
N ASP A 110 10.83 -3.96 -12.24
CA ASP A 110 10.77 -5.42 -12.39
C ASP A 110 10.36 -6.13 -11.07
N GLY A 111 10.74 -5.58 -9.93
CA GLY A 111 10.31 -6.07 -8.63
C GLY A 111 8.85 -5.72 -8.34
N ARG A 112 8.15 -6.54 -7.52
CA ARG A 112 6.79 -6.27 -7.09
C ARG A 112 6.63 -6.58 -5.61
N LEU A 113 5.96 -5.69 -4.89
CA LEU A 113 5.61 -5.87 -3.49
C LEU A 113 4.45 -6.85 -3.33
N ASP A 114 4.28 -7.35 -2.12
CA ASP A 114 3.12 -8.17 -1.77
C ASP A 114 1.83 -7.35 -1.82
N ALA A 115 0.72 -8.01 -2.11
CA ALA A 115 -0.60 -7.41 -1.99
C ALA A 115 -0.89 -7.08 -0.51
N PHE A 116 -1.64 -6.01 -0.29
CA PHE A 116 -2.07 -5.57 1.03
C PHE A 116 -3.59 -5.69 1.15
N ALA A 117 -4.06 -6.21 2.29
CA ALA A 117 -5.47 -6.23 2.63
C ALA A 117 -5.67 -5.80 4.09
N GLN A 118 -6.72 -5.04 4.34
CA GLN A 118 -7.08 -4.49 5.64
C GLN A 118 -8.56 -4.72 5.92
N VAL A 119 -8.86 -5.10 7.15
CA VAL A 119 -10.24 -5.21 7.65
C VAL A 119 -10.44 -4.20 8.76
N ASP A 120 -11.50 -3.42 8.65
CA ASP A 120 -11.94 -2.46 9.66
C ASP A 120 -13.32 -2.87 10.17
N LEU A 121 -13.56 -2.69 11.46
CA LEU A 121 -14.83 -2.98 12.12
C LEU A 121 -15.31 -1.75 12.89
N ARG A 122 -16.61 -1.51 12.84
CA ARG A 122 -17.24 -0.41 13.56
C ARG A 122 -18.53 -0.87 14.25
N ILE A 123 -18.75 -0.38 15.45
CA ILE A 123 -19.97 -0.59 16.21
C ILE A 123 -20.47 0.78 16.67
N ASP A 124 -21.72 1.05 16.38
CA ASP A 124 -22.40 2.29 16.75
C ASP A 124 -23.58 1.99 17.66
N LYS A 125 -23.84 2.90 18.60
CA LYS A 125 -25.02 2.91 19.45
C LYS A 125 -25.60 4.31 19.51
N THR A 126 -26.89 4.46 19.16
CA THR A 126 -27.61 5.73 19.17
C THR A 126 -28.72 5.73 20.21
N PHE A 127 -28.83 6.85 20.93
CA PHE A 127 -29.91 7.14 21.88
C PHE A 127 -30.67 8.38 21.40
N TYR A 128 -32.00 8.26 21.29
CA TYR A 128 -32.85 9.38 20.88
C TYR A 128 -33.54 9.95 22.11
N PHE A 129 -33.37 11.24 22.32
CA PHE A 129 -34.04 12.03 23.36
C PHE A 129 -34.98 13.04 22.68
N ARG A 130 -35.82 13.71 23.48
CA ARG A 130 -36.83 14.67 22.95
C ARG A 130 -36.21 15.87 22.20
N ARG A 131 -34.99 16.28 22.52
CA ARG A 131 -34.34 17.48 22.01
C ARG A 131 -32.92 17.22 21.43
N CYS A 132 -32.40 16.02 21.59
CA CYS A 132 -31.08 15.69 21.10
C CYS A 132 -30.96 14.20 20.78
N MET A 133 -30.04 13.89 19.95
CA MET A 133 -29.55 12.54 19.66
C MET A 133 -28.15 12.40 20.21
N LEU A 134 -27.85 11.29 20.87
CA LEU A 134 -26.53 10.96 21.38
C LEU A 134 -26.05 9.65 20.77
N GLY A 135 -24.98 9.72 20.01
CA GLY A 135 -24.32 8.57 19.40
C GLY A 135 -22.98 8.25 20.06
N PHE A 136 -22.69 6.98 20.23
CA PHE A 136 -21.38 6.46 20.61
C PHE A 136 -20.91 5.49 19.56
N TYR A 137 -19.62 5.51 19.24
CA TYR A 137 -19.05 4.51 18.35
C TYR A 137 -17.68 4.04 18.80
N ILE A 138 -17.38 2.81 18.42
CA ILE A 138 -16.06 2.19 18.48
C ILE A 138 -15.69 1.83 17.06
N ASP A 139 -14.57 2.34 16.56
CA ASP A 139 -14.01 2.04 15.26
C ASP A 139 -12.63 1.39 15.44
N LEU A 140 -12.50 0.20 14.91
CA LEU A 140 -11.28 -0.61 14.96
C LEU A 140 -10.71 -0.72 13.56
N GLN A 141 -9.71 0.08 13.24
CA GLN A 141 -9.06 0.03 11.94
C GLN A 141 -7.95 -1.02 11.95
N ASN A 142 -7.83 -1.74 10.85
CA ASN A 142 -6.84 -2.79 10.66
C ASN A 142 -6.84 -3.87 11.77
N VAL A 143 -8.02 -4.46 12.01
CA VAL A 143 -8.18 -5.51 13.05
C VAL A 143 -7.34 -6.75 12.78
N THR A 144 -6.96 -6.98 11.54
CA THR A 144 -6.06 -8.06 11.12
C THR A 144 -4.59 -7.80 11.46
N GLY A 145 -4.22 -6.56 11.83
CA GLY A 145 -2.83 -6.15 12.04
C GLY A 145 -1.97 -6.24 10.78
N SER A 146 -2.60 -6.17 9.61
CA SER A 146 -1.93 -6.28 8.31
C SER A 146 -0.83 -5.23 8.16
N LYS A 147 0.29 -5.62 7.53
CA LYS A 147 1.45 -4.75 7.32
C LYS A 147 1.54 -4.36 5.85
N LEU A 148 1.45 -3.07 5.59
CA LEU A 148 1.75 -2.50 4.27
C LEU A 148 3.27 -2.49 4.10
N ARG A 149 3.76 -3.23 3.11
CA ARG A 149 5.17 -3.26 2.74
C ARG A 149 5.52 -2.13 1.79
N ARG A 150 6.72 -1.60 1.97
CA ARG A 150 7.41 -0.71 1.02
C ARG A 150 8.69 -1.40 0.56
N PRO A 151 9.33 -0.95 -0.53
CA PRO A 151 10.63 -1.50 -0.92
C PRO A 151 11.60 -1.44 0.25
N ASP A 152 12.26 -2.56 0.53
CA ASP A 152 13.28 -2.61 1.57
C ASP A 152 14.43 -1.67 1.19
N VAL A 153 15.03 -1.00 2.16
CA VAL A 153 16.15 -0.08 1.92
C VAL A 153 17.47 -0.81 2.04
N LEU A 154 18.29 -0.77 1.00
CA LEU A 154 19.64 -1.29 1.02
C LEU A 154 20.59 -0.30 1.71
N MET A 155 21.34 -0.75 2.70
CA MET A 155 22.25 0.08 3.49
C MET A 155 23.61 -0.60 3.64
N SER A 156 24.68 0.20 3.63
CA SER A 156 26.01 -0.25 4.06
C SER A 156 26.04 -0.41 5.58
N THR A 157 26.76 -1.42 6.06
CA THR A 157 27.07 -1.58 7.49
C THR A 157 28.32 -0.79 7.91
N GLY A 158 29.03 -0.17 6.97
CA GLY A 158 30.32 0.48 7.19
C GLY A 158 31.50 -0.50 7.37
N VAL A 159 31.25 -1.80 7.31
CA VAL A 159 32.29 -2.83 7.44
C VAL A 159 32.75 -3.26 6.06
N VAL A 160 34.05 -3.14 5.78
CA VAL A 160 34.65 -3.62 4.53
C VAL A 160 34.86 -5.13 4.66
N GLU A 161 34.31 -5.90 3.72
CA GLU A 161 34.39 -7.37 3.73
C GLU A 161 35.74 -7.91 3.22
N ASN A 162 36.39 -7.15 2.32
CA ASN A 162 37.65 -7.53 1.66
C ASN A 162 38.71 -6.45 1.79
N PRO A 163 39.18 -6.10 3.02
CA PRO A 163 40.10 -4.97 3.25
C PRO A 163 41.47 -5.16 2.61
N GLY A 164 41.85 -6.38 2.25
CA GLY A 164 43.10 -6.67 1.54
C GLY A 164 43.05 -6.52 0.02
N ALA A 165 41.87 -6.21 -0.56
CA ALA A 165 41.74 -5.98 -1.97
C ALA A 165 42.19 -4.56 -2.37
N PRO A 166 42.50 -4.31 -3.67
CA PRO A 166 42.71 -2.96 -4.17
C PRO A 166 41.54 -2.04 -3.82
N ALA A 167 41.79 -0.75 -3.58
CA ALA A 167 40.76 0.21 -3.13
C ALA A 167 39.52 0.21 -4.03
N ALA A 168 39.69 0.15 -5.34
CA ALA A 168 38.59 0.12 -6.32
C ALA A 168 37.73 -1.17 -6.26
N GLU A 169 38.21 -2.22 -5.62
CA GLU A 169 37.52 -3.51 -5.50
C GLU A 169 37.00 -3.76 -4.08
N GLN A 170 37.32 -2.88 -3.13
CA GLN A 170 36.82 -2.99 -1.75
C GLN A 170 35.30 -2.84 -1.71
N ARG A 171 34.66 -3.68 -0.87
CA ARG A 171 33.21 -3.75 -0.77
C ARG A 171 32.76 -3.66 0.68
N TYR A 172 31.74 -2.84 0.91
CA TYR A 172 31.02 -2.85 2.16
C TYR A 172 30.09 -4.06 2.27
N ARG A 173 29.98 -4.60 3.48
CA ARG A 173 28.88 -5.51 3.82
C ARG A 173 27.56 -4.75 3.74
N MET A 174 26.67 -5.23 2.90
CA MET A 174 25.35 -4.62 2.71
C MET A 174 24.29 -5.36 3.53
N LYS A 175 23.24 -4.63 3.92
CA LYS A 175 22.05 -5.18 4.59
C LYS A 175 20.79 -4.53 4.06
N TYR A 176 19.69 -5.28 4.01
CA TYR A 176 18.36 -4.75 3.74
C TYR A 176 17.66 -4.40 5.05
N ILE A 177 17.10 -3.20 5.11
CA ILE A 177 16.25 -2.74 6.20
C ILE A 177 14.80 -2.83 5.74
N ARG A 178 14.03 -3.70 6.37
CA ARG A 178 12.61 -3.87 6.05
C ARG A 178 11.84 -2.60 6.33
N GLN A 179 11.01 -2.21 5.35
CA GLN A 179 10.09 -1.09 5.44
C GLN A 179 8.67 -1.61 5.46
N GLN A 180 8.03 -1.53 6.62
CA GLN A 180 6.64 -1.94 6.76
C GLN A 180 5.93 -1.07 7.80
N SER A 181 4.65 -0.78 7.57
CA SER A 181 3.82 -0.02 8.48
C SER A 181 2.42 -0.65 8.57
N GLY A 182 1.77 -0.46 9.69
CA GLY A 182 0.42 -0.95 9.93
C GLY A 182 0.28 -1.45 11.37
N SER A 183 -0.75 -0.99 12.04
CA SER A 183 -1.13 -1.39 13.38
C SER A 183 -2.65 -1.34 13.51
N LEU A 184 -3.19 -2.03 14.48
CA LEU A 184 -4.56 -1.83 14.92
C LEU A 184 -4.68 -0.42 15.52
N ILE A 185 -5.67 0.35 15.07
CA ILE A 185 -5.96 1.69 15.58
C ILE A 185 -7.39 1.69 16.11
N PRO A 186 -7.58 1.65 17.43
CA PRO A 186 -8.90 1.83 18.04
C PRO A 186 -9.24 3.33 18.13
N THR A 187 -10.46 3.68 17.78
CA THR A 187 -11.02 5.03 17.91
C THR A 187 -12.34 4.96 18.62
N LEU A 188 -12.54 5.83 19.60
CA LEU A 188 -13.81 6.02 20.30
C LEU A 188 -14.34 7.42 19.97
N GLY A 189 -15.63 7.52 19.73
CA GLY A 189 -16.23 8.82 19.45
C GLY A 189 -17.64 8.96 20.00
N VAL A 190 -18.02 10.22 20.18
CA VAL A 190 -19.34 10.64 20.63
C VAL A 190 -19.87 11.68 19.65
N THR A 191 -21.11 11.50 19.23
CA THR A 191 -21.84 12.45 18.38
C THR A 191 -23.04 12.99 19.16
N VAL A 192 -23.22 14.30 19.14
CA VAL A 192 -24.39 14.97 19.76
C VAL A 192 -25.05 15.81 18.68
N GLU A 193 -26.35 15.61 18.45
CA GLU A 193 -27.17 16.42 17.54
C GLU A 193 -28.33 17.03 18.31
N PHE A 194 -28.64 18.32 18.12
CA PHE A 194 -29.65 19.10 18.79
C PHE A 194 -30.80 19.50 17.86
#